data_762d1a2d8b7a8485c91a35e187be472f
#
_entry.id   762d1a2d8b7a8485c91a35e187be472f
#
_cell.length_a   1.000
_cell.length_b   1.000
_cell.length_c   1.000
_cell.angle_alpha   90.00
_cell.angle_beta   90.00
_cell.angle_gamma   90.00
#
_symmetry.space_group_name_H-M   'P 1'
#
loop_
_entity.id
_entity.type
_entity.pdbx_description
1 polymer ?
#
loop_
_entity_poly.entity_id
_entity_poly.type
_entity_poly.pdbx_seq_one_letter_code
_entity_poly.pdbx_strand_id
1 'polypeptide(L)'
;MKVTQLNSASILIEDDSEGSNVKILCDPWLEGEEYIGSWAIYPPYDFKPEKFSDVDFIYVSHIHSDHVSTKTLSKLNKNIPILIHNFPEKFLKNKIERLGFKTIELEHGIRIKIKKNMYLNILAADNCDPNICGSIMGCGLSEFKYQTTQIDTIAVFDNQNQVIVNTNDCPYDIAKSTASSIKSMYGNIDLLLVGYVAASSWPHCYNLPKEEKKSAAILKQQKKLETIKEYLELLEPKYYIPFAGRYTLCGKNTTLNQYRGEPELEDAFEWTCKNISQEKYKGIILNNDSWFNIDTETSSRNYTPIDKKDKEKYIKNILSHKKFNYEFESKPKASQIYDLIEKAYENFEKTRQKINWISSTMIILKTYDINNEELMVGISCDGKGINEINENTLKKLEQYMIISLDIRLLNWLLIGPQKANWSNADLGSHLKYDRVGSVYKRGLFYCLNHFFNAK
;
A
#
# COMPACT_ATOMS: atom_id res chain seq x y z
N MET A 1 -15.94 -22.93 2.63
CA MET A 1 -14.60 -22.34 2.39
C MET A 1 -13.92 -22.01 3.72
N LYS A 2 -12.58 -21.99 3.71
CA LYS A 2 -11.75 -21.70 4.88
C LYS A 2 -10.76 -20.57 4.53
N VAL A 3 -10.56 -19.61 5.43
CA VAL A 3 -9.60 -18.52 5.29
C VAL A 3 -8.58 -18.60 6.42
N THR A 4 -7.30 -18.71 6.06
CA THR A 4 -6.17 -18.72 6.99
C THR A 4 -5.46 -17.37 6.94
N GLN A 5 -5.35 -16.69 8.08
CA GLN A 5 -4.53 -15.49 8.21
C GLN A 5 -3.06 -15.89 8.27
N LEU A 6 -2.24 -15.35 7.37
CA LEU A 6 -0.80 -15.59 7.38
C LEU A 6 -0.07 -14.39 7.98
N ASN A 7 -0.16 -13.24 7.31
CA ASN A 7 0.43 -12.01 7.79
C ASN A 7 -0.11 -10.79 7.02
N SER A 8 -0.35 -9.65 7.68
CA SER A 8 -0.87 -8.42 7.05
C SER A 8 -2.03 -8.74 6.08
N ALA A 9 -1.89 -8.42 4.79
CA ALA A 9 -2.84 -8.76 3.73
C ALA A 9 -2.68 -10.19 3.18
N SER A 10 -1.65 -10.94 3.63
CA SER A 10 -1.40 -12.30 3.15
C SER A 10 -2.35 -13.28 3.81
N ILE A 11 -3.16 -13.95 3.01
CA ILE A 11 -4.10 -14.99 3.44
C ILE A 11 -4.05 -16.20 2.51
N LEU A 12 -4.49 -17.35 3.01
CA LEU A 12 -4.74 -18.55 2.20
C LEU A 12 -6.24 -18.84 2.22
N ILE A 13 -6.84 -18.90 1.04
CA ILE A 13 -8.24 -19.32 0.85
C ILE A 13 -8.22 -20.76 0.36
N GLU A 14 -8.97 -21.61 1.04
CA GLU A 14 -9.10 -23.04 0.73
C GLU A 14 -10.57 -23.42 0.58
N ASP A 15 -10.86 -24.22 -0.44
CA ASP A 15 -12.18 -24.83 -0.61
C ASP A 15 -12.02 -26.34 -0.78
N ASP A 16 -12.44 -27.07 0.24
CA ASP A 16 -12.40 -28.54 0.30
C ASP A 16 -13.79 -29.16 0.02
N SER A 17 -14.80 -28.34 -0.35
CA SER A 17 -16.16 -28.80 -0.59
C SER A 17 -16.23 -29.73 -1.82
N GLU A 18 -16.98 -30.82 -1.71
CA GLU A 18 -17.28 -31.80 -2.78
C GLU A 18 -16.05 -32.25 -3.61
N GLY A 19 -14.90 -32.46 -2.96
CA GLY A 19 -13.66 -32.83 -3.64
C GLY A 19 -13.06 -31.70 -4.45
N SER A 20 -13.41 -30.45 -4.15
CA SER A 20 -12.91 -29.24 -4.81
C SER A 20 -11.39 -29.11 -4.64
N ASN A 21 -10.89 -29.17 -3.43
CA ASN A 21 -9.47 -28.99 -3.05
C ASN A 21 -8.75 -27.90 -3.87
N VAL A 22 -9.17 -26.66 -3.64
CA VAL A 22 -8.58 -25.47 -4.28
C VAL A 22 -7.91 -24.61 -3.24
N LYS A 23 -6.67 -24.21 -3.48
CA LYS A 23 -5.88 -23.35 -2.60
C LYS A 23 -5.38 -22.10 -3.33
N ILE A 24 -5.70 -20.94 -2.78
CA ILE A 24 -5.31 -19.64 -3.34
C ILE A 24 -4.54 -18.83 -2.29
N LEU A 25 -3.27 -18.57 -2.56
CA LEU A 25 -2.46 -17.67 -1.74
C LEU A 25 -2.66 -16.24 -2.20
N CYS A 26 -3.14 -15.36 -1.33
CA CYS A 26 -3.42 -13.97 -1.64
C CYS A 26 -2.35 -13.04 -1.09
N ASP A 27 -1.90 -12.09 -1.90
CA ASP A 27 -1.02 -10.97 -1.54
C ASP A 27 0.18 -11.37 -0.65
N PRO A 28 1.08 -12.25 -1.14
CA PRO A 28 2.10 -12.88 -0.30
C PRO A 28 3.24 -11.91 0.07
N TRP A 29 3.20 -11.41 1.31
CA TRP A 29 4.33 -10.82 2.02
C TRP A 29 4.58 -11.61 3.30
N LEU A 30 5.44 -12.61 3.23
CA LEU A 30 5.68 -13.58 4.31
C LEU A 30 7.11 -13.50 4.84
N GLU A 31 7.98 -12.74 4.19
CA GLU A 31 9.39 -12.64 4.56
C GLU A 31 9.98 -11.25 4.28
N GLY A 32 10.84 -10.84 5.17
CA GLY A 32 11.69 -9.66 5.02
C GLY A 32 10.94 -8.34 5.18
N GLU A 33 11.69 -7.28 4.94
CA GLU A 33 11.20 -5.91 4.99
C GLU A 33 10.81 -5.44 3.60
N GLU A 34 9.71 -4.69 3.51
CA GLU A 34 9.26 -4.04 2.29
C GLU A 34 9.48 -2.52 2.32
N TYR A 35 9.07 -1.82 1.26
CA TYR A 35 9.24 -0.37 1.11
C TYR A 35 10.69 0.09 1.38
N ILE A 36 11.62 -0.45 0.58
CA ILE A 36 13.06 -0.10 0.63
C ILE A 36 13.69 -0.46 2.01
N GLY A 37 13.11 -1.44 2.70
CA GLY A 37 13.62 -1.94 3.99
C GLY A 37 13.04 -1.22 5.21
N SER A 38 11.96 -0.45 5.06
CA SER A 38 11.37 0.32 6.15
C SER A 38 10.23 -0.38 6.89
N TRP A 39 9.47 -1.23 6.22
CA TRP A 39 8.35 -1.93 6.83
C TRP A 39 8.75 -3.34 7.24
N ALA A 40 8.46 -3.70 8.47
CA ALA A 40 8.67 -5.05 9.01
C ALA A 40 7.36 -5.63 9.56
N ILE A 41 7.30 -6.93 9.58
CA ILE A 41 6.20 -7.73 10.14
C ILE A 41 6.42 -7.89 11.65
N TYR A 42 5.33 -7.73 12.43
CA TYR A 42 5.31 -8.16 13.82
C TYR A 42 3.95 -8.80 14.19
N PRO A 43 3.92 -9.99 14.81
CA PRO A 43 5.07 -10.89 15.08
C PRO A 43 5.78 -11.34 13.79
N PRO A 44 7.09 -11.64 13.84
CA PRO A 44 7.79 -12.19 12.70
C PRO A 44 7.13 -13.49 12.24
N TYR A 45 6.95 -13.66 10.93
CA TYR A 45 6.38 -14.87 10.36
C TYR A 45 7.48 -15.89 10.04
N ASP A 46 7.27 -17.15 10.46
CA ASP A 46 8.16 -18.29 10.14
C ASP A 46 7.83 -18.83 8.74
N PHE A 47 8.34 -18.11 7.73
CA PHE A 47 8.08 -18.44 6.33
C PHE A 47 8.82 -19.70 5.90
N LYS A 48 8.06 -20.71 5.48
CA LYS A 48 8.53 -21.97 4.92
C LYS A 48 7.88 -22.15 3.55
N PRO A 49 8.61 -21.94 2.44
CA PRO A 49 8.06 -22.05 1.08
C PRO A 49 7.36 -23.38 0.80
N GLU A 50 7.82 -24.47 1.46
CA GLU A 50 7.28 -25.82 1.31
C GLU A 50 5.81 -25.92 1.73
N LYS A 51 5.36 -25.10 2.68
CA LYS A 51 3.96 -25.03 3.10
C LYS A 51 3.00 -24.59 1.98
N PHE A 52 3.54 -23.98 0.94
CA PHE A 52 2.80 -23.43 -0.19
C PHE A 52 3.05 -24.20 -1.49
N SER A 53 3.64 -25.40 -1.42
CA SER A 53 3.98 -26.21 -2.60
C SER A 53 2.76 -26.72 -3.36
N ASP A 54 1.62 -26.88 -2.68
CA ASP A 54 0.36 -27.39 -3.20
C ASP A 54 -0.69 -26.27 -3.48
N VAL A 55 -0.27 -25.02 -3.47
CA VAL A 55 -1.11 -23.87 -3.85
C VAL A 55 -1.37 -23.91 -5.35
N ASP A 56 -2.62 -23.78 -5.74
CA ASP A 56 -3.03 -23.81 -7.15
C ASP A 56 -2.82 -22.47 -7.86
N PHE A 57 -3.06 -21.39 -7.14
CA PHE A 57 -2.97 -20.02 -7.66
C PHE A 57 -2.41 -19.08 -6.60
N ILE A 58 -1.68 -18.07 -7.05
CA ILE A 58 -1.42 -16.88 -6.26
C ILE A 58 -2.34 -15.77 -6.80
N TYR A 59 -3.05 -15.06 -5.93
CA TYR A 59 -3.75 -13.83 -6.28
C TYR A 59 -2.97 -12.64 -5.78
N VAL A 60 -2.78 -11.63 -6.64
CA VAL A 60 -2.17 -10.34 -6.27
C VAL A 60 -3.12 -9.22 -6.61
N SER A 61 -3.54 -8.49 -5.59
CA SER A 61 -4.52 -7.41 -5.70
C SER A 61 -3.98 -6.19 -6.45
N HIS A 62 -2.76 -5.76 -6.12
CA HIS A 62 -2.14 -4.56 -6.69
C HIS A 62 -0.61 -4.53 -6.55
N ILE A 63 0.03 -3.45 -7.02
CA ILE A 63 1.48 -3.37 -7.20
C ILE A 63 2.28 -3.01 -5.93
N HIS A 64 1.66 -2.60 -4.84
CA HIS A 64 2.36 -2.25 -3.61
C HIS A 64 3.20 -3.42 -3.09
N SER A 65 4.36 -3.11 -2.54
CA SER A 65 5.37 -4.15 -2.28
C SER A 65 5.00 -5.12 -1.16
N ASP A 66 4.15 -4.72 -0.25
CA ASP A 66 3.59 -5.56 0.83
C ASP A 66 2.44 -6.49 0.36
N HIS A 67 1.99 -6.37 -0.91
CA HIS A 67 1.05 -7.29 -1.57
C HIS A 67 1.75 -8.16 -2.64
N VAL A 68 2.87 -7.69 -3.18
CA VAL A 68 3.67 -8.40 -4.19
C VAL A 68 5.14 -8.41 -3.82
N SER A 69 5.44 -9.03 -2.65
CA SER A 69 6.80 -9.11 -2.11
C SER A 69 7.72 -9.90 -3.02
N THR A 70 8.72 -9.21 -3.56
CA THR A 70 9.75 -9.86 -4.38
C THR A 70 10.52 -10.91 -3.60
N LYS A 71 10.79 -10.67 -2.30
CA LYS A 71 11.51 -11.61 -1.43
C LYS A 71 10.71 -12.90 -1.25
N THR A 72 9.43 -12.79 -0.92
CA THR A 72 8.53 -13.95 -0.77
C THR A 72 8.37 -14.69 -2.09
N LEU A 73 7.99 -13.98 -3.16
CA LEU A 73 7.74 -14.58 -4.46
C LEU A 73 8.98 -15.27 -5.04
N SER A 74 10.19 -14.74 -4.79
CA SER A 74 11.43 -15.37 -5.29
C SER A 74 11.63 -16.80 -4.80
N LYS A 75 11.07 -17.16 -3.65
CA LYS A 75 11.19 -18.47 -3.00
C LYS A 75 10.03 -19.43 -3.30
N LEU A 76 8.94 -18.94 -3.85
CA LEU A 76 7.80 -19.77 -4.21
C LEU A 76 8.00 -20.48 -5.56
N ASN A 77 7.27 -21.59 -5.74
CA ASN A 77 7.30 -22.37 -6.98
C ASN A 77 6.81 -21.54 -8.17
N LYS A 78 7.66 -21.36 -9.19
CA LYS A 78 7.38 -20.54 -10.38
C LYS A 78 6.31 -21.11 -11.31
N ASN A 79 5.96 -22.38 -11.14
CA ASN A 79 4.89 -23.01 -11.91
C ASN A 79 3.48 -22.62 -11.43
N ILE A 80 3.35 -22.03 -10.24
CA ILE A 80 2.07 -21.53 -9.73
C ILE A 80 1.69 -20.28 -10.52
N PRO A 81 0.57 -20.27 -11.25
CA PRO A 81 0.13 -19.07 -11.98
C PRO A 81 -0.36 -17.99 -11.03
N ILE A 82 -0.10 -16.73 -11.38
CA ILE A 82 -0.53 -15.57 -10.61
C ILE A 82 -1.73 -14.89 -11.28
N LEU A 83 -2.84 -14.79 -10.56
CA LEU A 83 -4.06 -14.13 -10.98
C LEU A 83 -4.00 -12.64 -10.62
N ILE A 84 -4.23 -11.76 -11.59
CA ILE A 84 -4.25 -10.32 -11.41
C ILE A 84 -5.40 -9.67 -12.21
N HIS A 85 -5.79 -8.47 -11.84
CA HIS A 85 -6.68 -7.66 -12.65
C HIS A 85 -6.02 -7.27 -13.99
N ASN A 86 -6.79 -7.22 -15.06
CA ASN A 86 -6.31 -6.74 -16.37
C ASN A 86 -6.22 -5.21 -16.38
N PHE A 87 -5.22 -4.65 -15.68
CA PHE A 87 -4.97 -3.22 -15.69
C PHE A 87 -4.52 -2.72 -17.08
N PRO A 88 -4.93 -1.51 -17.49
CA PRO A 88 -4.41 -0.88 -18.72
C PRO A 88 -2.88 -0.78 -18.71
N GLU A 89 -2.31 -0.31 -17.62
CA GLU A 89 -0.86 -0.23 -17.41
C GLU A 89 -0.31 -1.55 -16.87
N LYS A 90 0.64 -2.15 -17.59
CA LYS A 90 1.15 -3.51 -17.31
C LYS A 90 2.28 -3.57 -16.26
N PHE A 91 2.36 -2.59 -15.37
CA PHE A 91 3.43 -2.54 -14.37
C PHE A 91 3.45 -3.76 -13.44
N LEU A 92 2.29 -4.16 -12.92
CA LEU A 92 2.17 -5.33 -12.04
C LEU A 92 2.52 -6.61 -12.79
N LYS A 93 1.95 -6.81 -13.97
CA LYS A 93 2.25 -7.95 -14.85
C LYS A 93 3.76 -8.05 -15.11
N ASN A 94 4.35 -6.96 -15.58
CA ASN A 94 5.77 -6.93 -15.91
C ASN A 94 6.67 -7.21 -14.68
N LYS A 95 6.27 -6.71 -13.49
CA LYS A 95 6.98 -7.01 -12.24
C LYS A 95 6.95 -8.51 -11.93
N ILE A 96 5.79 -9.14 -12.01
CA ILE A 96 5.58 -10.56 -11.72
C ILE A 96 6.31 -11.46 -12.74
N GLU A 97 6.20 -11.15 -14.03
CA GLU A 97 6.82 -11.93 -15.08
C GLU A 97 8.35 -11.87 -15.07
N ARG A 98 8.93 -10.75 -14.65
CA ARG A 98 10.39 -10.64 -14.39
C ARG A 98 10.87 -11.54 -13.24
N LEU A 99 9.98 -11.95 -12.33
CA LEU A 99 10.28 -12.92 -11.27
C LEU A 99 10.14 -14.36 -11.75
N GLY A 100 9.78 -14.59 -13.01
CA GLY A 100 9.67 -15.90 -13.64
C GLY A 100 8.30 -16.56 -13.48
N PHE A 101 7.27 -15.86 -13.05
CA PHE A 101 5.91 -16.39 -12.95
C PHE A 101 5.12 -16.14 -14.23
N LYS A 102 4.14 -17.01 -14.50
CA LYS A 102 3.09 -16.78 -15.50
C LYS A 102 1.95 -15.97 -14.85
N THR A 103 1.54 -14.87 -15.49
CA THR A 103 0.35 -14.10 -15.09
C THR A 103 -0.88 -14.54 -15.87
N ILE A 104 -2.02 -14.51 -15.19
CA ILE A 104 -3.35 -14.64 -15.79
C ILE A 104 -4.11 -13.36 -15.46
N GLU A 105 -4.36 -12.54 -16.48
CA GLU A 105 -5.08 -11.28 -16.33
C GLU A 105 -6.59 -11.56 -16.43
N LEU A 106 -7.36 -11.12 -15.42
CA LEU A 106 -8.81 -11.26 -15.36
C LEU A 106 -9.48 -9.92 -15.67
N GLU A 107 -10.49 -9.97 -16.53
CA GLU A 107 -11.25 -8.78 -16.93
C GLU A 107 -12.07 -8.22 -15.76
N HIS A 108 -12.16 -6.91 -15.71
CA HIS A 108 -12.88 -6.17 -14.68
C HIS A 108 -14.33 -6.63 -14.54
N GLY A 109 -14.71 -7.05 -13.34
CA GLY A 109 -16.09 -7.40 -13.00
C GLY A 109 -16.61 -8.69 -13.65
N ILE A 110 -15.76 -9.46 -14.32
CA ILE A 110 -16.15 -10.73 -14.93
C ILE A 110 -15.87 -11.88 -13.97
N ARG A 111 -16.93 -12.59 -13.57
CA ARG A 111 -16.86 -13.79 -12.74
C ARG A 111 -16.31 -14.96 -13.55
N ILE A 112 -15.09 -15.39 -13.29
CA ILE A 112 -14.37 -16.43 -14.05
C ILE A 112 -14.18 -17.67 -13.21
N LYS A 113 -14.49 -18.85 -13.76
CA LYS A 113 -14.18 -20.14 -13.14
C LYS A 113 -12.68 -20.38 -13.24
N ILE A 114 -12.00 -20.45 -12.10
CA ILE A 114 -10.55 -20.66 -12.03
C ILE A 114 -10.18 -22.15 -11.87
N LYS A 115 -10.92 -22.89 -11.08
CA LYS A 115 -10.73 -24.34 -10.91
C LYS A 115 -11.98 -24.96 -10.28
N LYS A 116 -12.43 -26.09 -10.82
CA LYS A 116 -13.62 -26.84 -10.29
C LYS A 116 -14.83 -25.93 -10.02
N ASN A 117 -15.26 -25.75 -8.80
CA ASN A 117 -16.37 -24.89 -8.43
C ASN A 117 -15.94 -23.51 -7.90
N MET A 118 -14.63 -23.24 -7.88
CA MET A 118 -14.11 -21.95 -7.45
C MET A 118 -14.14 -20.92 -8.59
N TYR A 119 -14.69 -19.78 -8.31
CA TYR A 119 -14.75 -18.61 -9.18
C TYR A 119 -14.04 -17.42 -8.53
N LEU A 120 -13.49 -16.59 -9.36
CA LEU A 120 -12.87 -15.32 -8.95
C LEU A 120 -13.42 -14.19 -9.83
N ASN A 121 -13.78 -13.10 -9.21
CA ASN A 121 -14.13 -11.84 -9.87
C ASN A 121 -13.27 -10.73 -9.26
N ILE A 122 -12.54 -10.01 -10.10
CA ILE A 122 -11.68 -8.91 -9.65
C ILE A 122 -12.24 -7.61 -10.23
N LEU A 123 -12.50 -6.65 -9.34
CA LEU A 123 -13.03 -5.35 -9.72
C LEU A 123 -12.03 -4.27 -9.25
N ALA A 124 -11.52 -3.45 -10.17
CA ALA A 124 -10.77 -2.27 -9.78
C ALA A 124 -11.66 -1.33 -8.96
N ALA A 125 -11.08 -0.67 -7.97
CA ALA A 125 -11.75 0.42 -7.29
C ALA A 125 -12.20 1.43 -8.34
N ASP A 126 -13.46 1.77 -8.25
CA ASP A 126 -14.28 2.31 -9.31
C ASP A 126 -13.83 3.65 -9.90
N ASN A 127 -14.53 3.98 -10.99
CA ASN A 127 -14.61 5.28 -11.61
C ASN A 127 -13.86 6.36 -10.89
N CYS A 128 -12.60 6.52 -11.21
CA CYS A 128 -11.74 7.49 -10.58
C CYS A 128 -12.41 8.88 -10.63
N ASP A 129 -13.20 9.21 -9.61
CA ASP A 129 -13.61 10.60 -9.42
C ASP A 129 -12.33 11.41 -9.17
N PRO A 130 -11.97 12.31 -10.08
CA PRO A 130 -10.75 13.09 -9.96
C PRO A 130 -10.65 13.87 -8.66
N ASN A 131 -11.76 14.30 -8.08
CA ASN A 131 -11.76 15.08 -6.86
C ASN A 131 -11.49 14.20 -5.63
N ILE A 132 -12.09 13.02 -5.60
CA ILE A 132 -11.90 12.05 -4.51
C ILE A 132 -10.54 11.38 -4.63
N CYS A 133 -10.25 10.78 -5.77
CA CYS A 133 -9.02 10.07 -6.05
C CYS A 133 -7.78 10.97 -5.87
N GLY A 134 -7.83 12.19 -6.37
CA GLY A 134 -6.74 13.16 -6.22
C GLY A 134 -6.44 13.54 -4.79
N SER A 135 -7.44 13.54 -3.89
CA SER A 135 -7.23 13.85 -2.47
C SER A 135 -6.65 12.67 -1.66
N ILE A 136 -6.89 11.43 -2.10
CA ILE A 136 -6.48 10.20 -1.40
C ILE A 136 -5.18 9.65 -1.99
N MET A 137 -5.13 9.50 -3.32
CA MET A 137 -4.09 8.76 -4.02
C MET A 137 -3.05 9.65 -4.71
N GLY A 138 -3.27 10.96 -4.74
CA GLY A 138 -2.37 11.88 -5.43
C GLY A 138 -2.31 11.72 -6.95
N CYS A 139 -3.31 11.11 -7.57
CA CYS A 139 -3.33 10.87 -9.01
C CYS A 139 -3.49 12.16 -9.84
N GLY A 140 -3.15 12.07 -11.13
CA GLY A 140 -3.19 13.18 -12.07
C GLY A 140 -4.49 13.29 -12.85
N LEU A 141 -4.73 14.45 -13.45
CA LEU A 141 -5.92 14.70 -14.29
C LEU A 141 -5.94 13.84 -15.57
N SER A 142 -4.77 13.37 -16.03
CA SER A 142 -4.66 12.54 -17.22
C SER A 142 -5.31 11.16 -17.06
N GLU A 143 -5.39 10.65 -15.86
CA GLU A 143 -5.91 9.32 -15.55
C GLU A 143 -7.40 9.24 -15.83
N PHE A 144 -8.13 10.31 -15.56
CA PHE A 144 -9.54 10.42 -15.93
C PHE A 144 -9.78 10.33 -17.44
N LYS A 145 -8.84 10.85 -18.22
CA LYS A 145 -8.93 10.82 -19.70
C LYS A 145 -8.66 9.44 -20.30
N TYR A 146 -7.82 8.63 -19.63
CA TYR A 146 -7.36 7.33 -20.14
C TYR A 146 -7.94 6.13 -19.37
N GLN A 147 -9.08 6.29 -18.74
CA GLN A 147 -9.67 5.34 -17.79
C GLN A 147 -8.93 5.34 -16.44
N THR A 148 -9.37 4.49 -15.51
CA THR A 148 -8.77 4.47 -14.18
C THR A 148 -7.35 3.90 -14.20
N THR A 149 -6.41 4.60 -13.56
CA THR A 149 -5.11 4.04 -13.19
C THR A 149 -5.14 3.51 -11.76
N GLN A 150 -6.34 3.36 -11.19
CA GLN A 150 -6.50 2.75 -9.89
C GLN A 150 -5.76 1.44 -9.84
N ILE A 151 -4.89 1.33 -8.84
CA ILE A 151 -4.13 0.12 -8.61
C ILE A 151 -4.85 -0.85 -7.68
N ASP A 152 -5.73 -0.34 -6.79
CA ASP A 152 -6.43 -1.14 -5.81
C ASP A 152 -7.62 -1.89 -6.42
N THR A 153 -7.79 -3.13 -6.00
CA THR A 153 -8.88 -3.99 -6.45
C THR A 153 -9.62 -4.62 -5.27
N ILE A 154 -10.91 -4.90 -5.49
CA ILE A 154 -11.71 -5.78 -4.63
C ILE A 154 -11.80 -7.13 -5.33
N ALA A 155 -11.56 -8.21 -4.60
CA ALA A 155 -11.72 -9.56 -5.11
C ALA A 155 -12.93 -10.26 -4.47
N VAL A 156 -13.69 -10.99 -5.29
CA VAL A 156 -14.78 -11.83 -4.83
C VAL A 156 -14.44 -13.28 -5.18
N PHE A 157 -14.27 -14.11 -4.16
CA PHE A 157 -14.09 -15.54 -4.28
C PHE A 157 -15.40 -16.21 -3.96
N ASP A 158 -15.91 -17.07 -4.84
CA ASP A 158 -17.11 -17.81 -4.59
C ASP A 158 -17.04 -19.26 -5.10
N ASN A 159 -17.69 -20.16 -4.41
CA ASN A 159 -17.82 -21.57 -4.79
C ASN A 159 -19.27 -21.96 -5.12
N GLN A 160 -20.11 -20.98 -5.50
CA GLN A 160 -21.55 -21.06 -5.73
C GLN A 160 -22.42 -21.15 -4.47
N ASN A 161 -21.87 -21.61 -3.35
CA ASN A 161 -22.59 -21.73 -2.07
C ASN A 161 -22.17 -20.65 -1.07
N GLN A 162 -20.92 -20.16 -1.16
CA GLN A 162 -20.34 -19.20 -0.24
C GLN A 162 -19.60 -18.10 -1.01
N VAL A 163 -19.66 -16.88 -0.48
CA VAL A 163 -19.05 -15.68 -1.07
C VAL A 163 -18.12 -15.02 -0.06
N ILE A 164 -16.85 -14.87 -0.44
CA ILE A 164 -15.84 -14.11 0.29
C ILE A 164 -15.54 -12.86 -0.50
N VAL A 165 -15.68 -11.69 0.12
CA VAL A 165 -15.25 -10.40 -0.45
C VAL A 165 -13.99 -9.95 0.25
N ASN A 166 -12.95 -9.66 -0.52
CA ASN A 166 -11.69 -9.13 -0.05
C ASN A 166 -11.50 -7.71 -0.57
N THR A 167 -11.65 -6.71 0.31
CA THR A 167 -11.51 -5.29 -0.08
C THR A 167 -10.05 -4.89 -0.29
N ASN A 168 -9.09 -5.69 0.15
CA ASN A 168 -7.68 -5.32 0.15
C ASN A 168 -7.49 -3.92 0.75
N ASP A 169 -6.67 -3.07 0.12
CA ASP A 169 -6.40 -1.70 0.56
C ASP A 169 -7.38 -0.66 -0.02
N CYS A 170 -8.40 -1.11 -0.77
CA CYS A 170 -9.36 -0.20 -1.41
C CYS A 170 -9.95 0.81 -0.43
N PRO A 171 -9.72 2.12 -0.60
CA PRO A 171 -10.40 3.13 0.18
C PRO A 171 -11.89 3.16 -0.17
N TYR A 172 -12.76 3.16 0.85
CA TYR A 172 -14.20 3.13 0.65
C TYR A 172 -14.71 4.28 -0.24
N ASP A 173 -14.20 5.47 -0.03
CA ASP A 173 -14.63 6.67 -0.77
C ASP A 173 -14.52 6.50 -2.30
N ILE A 174 -13.51 5.76 -2.79
CA ILE A 174 -13.33 5.51 -4.22
C ILE A 174 -13.84 4.13 -4.67
N ALA A 175 -14.14 3.23 -3.74
CA ALA A 175 -14.60 1.87 -4.04
C ALA A 175 -16.09 1.65 -3.76
N LYS A 176 -16.79 2.66 -3.26
CA LYS A 176 -18.21 2.56 -2.86
C LYS A 176 -19.11 2.03 -3.98
N SER A 177 -18.95 2.53 -5.20
CA SER A 177 -19.78 2.12 -6.33
C SER A 177 -19.44 0.68 -6.77
N THR A 178 -18.14 0.31 -6.76
CA THR A 178 -17.71 -1.08 -6.99
C THR A 178 -18.27 -2.02 -5.92
N ALA A 179 -18.21 -1.64 -4.64
CA ALA A 179 -18.78 -2.42 -3.54
C ALA A 179 -20.32 -2.56 -3.67
N SER A 180 -21.01 -1.50 -4.08
CA SER A 180 -22.46 -1.54 -4.37
C SER A 180 -22.78 -2.52 -5.50
N SER A 181 -21.98 -2.54 -6.57
CA SER A 181 -22.12 -3.49 -7.67
C SER A 181 -21.89 -4.93 -7.20
N ILE A 182 -20.91 -5.18 -6.33
CA ILE A 182 -20.68 -6.50 -5.72
C ILE A 182 -21.91 -6.94 -4.91
N LYS A 183 -22.46 -6.05 -4.07
CA LYS A 183 -23.67 -6.35 -3.31
C LYS A 183 -24.84 -6.71 -4.21
N SER A 184 -25.01 -5.99 -5.32
CA SER A 184 -26.06 -6.26 -6.28
C SER A 184 -25.87 -7.59 -7.03
N MET A 185 -24.63 -7.95 -7.38
CA MET A 185 -24.30 -9.19 -8.10
C MET A 185 -24.41 -10.46 -7.23
N TYR A 186 -23.96 -10.39 -5.99
CA TYR A 186 -23.83 -11.56 -5.14
C TYR A 186 -24.91 -11.68 -4.05
N GLY A 187 -25.58 -10.58 -3.70
CA GLY A 187 -26.64 -10.54 -2.69
C GLY A 187 -26.11 -10.87 -1.29
N ASN A 188 -26.03 -12.15 -0.97
CA ASN A 188 -25.51 -12.61 0.34
C ASN A 188 -23.99 -12.74 0.31
N ILE A 189 -23.34 -12.16 1.31
CA ILE A 189 -21.89 -12.23 1.51
C ILE A 189 -21.62 -12.96 2.82
N ASP A 190 -20.93 -14.08 2.77
CA ASP A 190 -20.65 -14.90 3.96
C ASP A 190 -19.51 -14.30 4.78
N LEU A 191 -18.45 -13.84 4.09
CA LEU A 191 -17.26 -13.28 4.76
C LEU A 191 -16.73 -12.05 4.03
N LEU A 192 -16.49 -10.99 4.81
CA LEU A 192 -15.80 -9.80 4.37
C LEU A 192 -14.41 -9.73 5.02
N LEU A 193 -13.38 -9.63 4.19
CA LEU A 193 -12.02 -9.25 4.60
C LEU A 193 -11.88 -7.76 4.37
N VAL A 194 -11.72 -6.98 5.44
CA VAL A 194 -11.74 -5.51 5.37
C VAL A 194 -10.48 -4.91 5.96
N GLY A 195 -9.80 -4.06 5.17
CA GLY A 195 -8.59 -3.35 5.61
C GLY A 195 -8.89 -2.35 6.74
N TYR A 196 -8.12 -2.40 7.83
CA TYR A 196 -8.28 -1.52 8.99
C TYR A 196 -7.21 -0.43 9.11
N VAL A 197 -6.26 -0.37 8.18
CA VAL A 197 -5.16 0.59 8.13
C VAL A 197 -5.20 1.40 6.83
N ALA A 198 -4.79 2.66 6.90
CA ALA A 198 -4.57 3.51 5.74
C ALA A 198 -3.10 3.96 5.70
N ALA A 199 -2.28 3.20 5.02
CA ALA A 199 -0.87 3.50 4.88
C ALA A 199 -0.64 4.85 4.17
N SER A 200 0.10 5.74 4.80
CA SER A 200 0.54 7.02 4.20
C SER A 200 1.63 7.63 5.07
N SER A 201 2.43 8.52 4.50
CA SER A 201 3.44 9.30 5.23
C SER A 201 2.85 10.37 6.17
N TRP A 202 1.56 10.69 6.02
CA TRP A 202 0.85 11.62 6.90
C TRP A 202 0.38 10.94 8.19
N PRO A 203 0.51 11.59 9.37
CA PRO A 203 1.20 12.87 9.63
C PRO A 203 2.66 12.71 10.05
N HIS A 204 3.14 11.46 10.24
CA HIS A 204 4.40 11.16 10.93
C HIS A 204 5.66 11.66 10.20
N CYS A 205 5.61 11.78 8.89
CA CYS A 205 6.70 12.30 8.07
C CYS A 205 6.67 13.82 7.88
N TYR A 206 5.63 14.51 8.37
CA TYR A 206 5.48 15.95 8.20
C TYR A 206 6.10 16.73 9.37
N ASN A 207 6.71 17.87 9.08
CA ASN A 207 7.26 18.78 10.07
C ASN A 207 6.14 19.56 10.76
N LEU A 208 5.52 18.92 11.76
CA LEU A 208 4.42 19.47 12.56
C LEU A 208 4.84 19.51 14.04
N PRO A 209 4.31 20.43 14.82
CA PRO A 209 4.40 20.37 16.28
C PRO A 209 3.92 19.01 16.81
N LYS A 210 4.55 18.50 17.87
CA LYS A 210 4.26 17.15 18.37
C LYS A 210 2.78 16.91 18.68
N GLU A 211 2.12 17.89 19.30
CA GLU A 211 0.70 17.75 19.67
C GLU A 211 -0.22 17.79 18.45
N GLU A 212 0.08 18.61 17.45
CA GLU A 212 -0.64 18.63 16.18
C GLU A 212 -0.46 17.29 15.44
N LYS A 213 0.77 16.75 15.43
CA LYS A 213 1.06 15.44 14.83
C LYS A 213 0.25 14.31 15.50
N LYS A 214 0.14 14.32 16.83
CA LYS A 214 -0.67 13.34 17.58
C LYS A 214 -2.16 13.50 17.24
N SER A 215 -2.67 14.72 17.25
CA SER A 215 -4.08 14.99 16.93
C SER A 215 -4.42 14.55 15.50
N ALA A 216 -3.55 14.84 14.53
CA ALA A 216 -3.70 14.39 13.15
C ALA A 216 -3.66 12.86 13.02
N ALA A 217 -2.81 12.19 13.80
CA ALA A 217 -2.75 10.73 13.86
C ALA A 217 -4.06 10.12 14.39
N ILE A 218 -4.62 10.68 15.46
CA ILE A 218 -5.90 10.24 16.02
C ILE A 218 -7.05 10.41 15.00
N LEU A 219 -7.13 11.55 14.33
CA LEU A 219 -8.14 11.80 13.30
C LEU A 219 -8.04 10.84 12.12
N LYS A 220 -6.80 10.55 11.67
CA LYS A 220 -6.56 9.56 10.62
C LYS A 220 -7.06 8.17 11.03
N GLN A 221 -6.73 7.76 12.26
CA GLN A 221 -7.18 6.49 12.82
C GLN A 221 -8.71 6.37 12.88
N GLN A 222 -9.38 7.41 13.41
CA GLN A 222 -10.83 7.44 13.50
C GLN A 222 -11.49 7.32 12.13
N LYS A 223 -11.06 8.14 11.16
CA LYS A 223 -11.58 8.05 9.79
C LYS A 223 -11.44 6.67 9.19
N LYS A 224 -10.32 5.98 9.44
CA LYS A 224 -10.12 4.63 8.88
C LYS A 224 -11.01 3.58 9.56
N LEU A 225 -11.23 3.69 10.86
CA LEU A 225 -12.14 2.80 11.56
C LEU A 225 -13.59 2.98 11.09
N GLU A 226 -14.01 4.22 10.82
CA GLU A 226 -15.32 4.51 10.21
C GLU A 226 -15.48 3.85 8.85
N THR A 227 -14.44 3.79 8.03
CA THR A 227 -14.45 3.09 6.74
C THR A 227 -14.82 1.61 6.86
N ILE A 228 -14.40 0.94 7.94
CA ILE A 228 -14.80 -0.46 8.21
C ILE A 228 -16.32 -0.55 8.34
N LYS A 229 -16.90 0.36 9.13
CA LYS A 229 -18.35 0.42 9.34
C LYS A 229 -19.10 0.64 8.03
N GLU A 230 -18.62 1.57 7.20
CA GLU A 230 -19.22 1.88 5.90
C GLU A 230 -19.24 0.67 4.96
N TYR A 231 -18.15 -0.11 4.90
CA TYR A 231 -18.10 -1.36 4.14
C TYR A 231 -19.07 -2.41 4.70
N LEU A 232 -19.15 -2.57 6.02
CA LEU A 232 -20.05 -3.52 6.67
C LEU A 232 -21.52 -3.17 6.44
N GLU A 233 -21.87 -1.90 6.51
CA GLU A 233 -23.25 -1.43 6.27
C GLU A 233 -23.66 -1.58 4.80
N LEU A 234 -22.73 -1.38 3.84
CA LEU A 234 -23.02 -1.52 2.42
C LEU A 234 -23.09 -2.98 1.96
N LEU A 235 -22.11 -3.81 2.37
CA LEU A 235 -21.99 -5.17 1.90
C LEU A 235 -22.82 -6.17 2.72
N GLU A 236 -23.16 -5.84 3.96
CA GLU A 236 -23.95 -6.64 4.89
C GLU A 236 -23.48 -8.12 4.98
N PRO A 237 -22.20 -8.36 5.30
CA PRO A 237 -21.67 -9.71 5.41
C PRO A 237 -22.17 -10.40 6.70
N LYS A 238 -22.23 -11.73 6.68
CA LYS A 238 -22.48 -12.53 7.90
C LYS A 238 -21.31 -12.45 8.88
N TYR A 239 -20.10 -12.59 8.35
CA TYR A 239 -18.85 -12.50 9.09
C TYR A 239 -17.93 -11.44 8.53
N TYR A 240 -17.07 -10.86 9.37
CA TYR A 240 -15.98 -10.00 8.90
C TYR A 240 -14.67 -10.27 9.66
N ILE A 241 -13.57 -10.10 8.96
CA ILE A 241 -12.20 -10.17 9.51
C ILE A 241 -11.51 -8.85 9.21
N PRO A 242 -11.14 -8.04 10.22
CA PRO A 242 -10.20 -6.94 10.01
C PRO A 242 -8.82 -7.51 9.65
N PHE A 243 -8.24 -7.09 8.51
CA PHE A 243 -6.96 -7.60 8.04
C PHE A 243 -6.16 -6.48 7.32
N ALA A 244 -5.00 -6.80 6.73
CA ALA A 244 -4.18 -5.85 5.98
C ALA A 244 -3.71 -4.63 6.80
N GLY A 245 -2.94 -4.85 7.88
CA GLY A 245 -2.50 -3.72 8.70
C GLY A 245 -1.37 -4.02 9.70
N ARG A 246 -0.91 -5.25 9.79
CA ARG A 246 0.12 -5.64 10.75
C ARG A 246 1.53 -5.33 10.23
N TYR A 247 1.90 -4.06 10.19
CA TYR A 247 3.28 -3.69 9.93
C TYR A 247 3.80 -2.68 10.95
N THR A 248 5.12 -2.55 11.05
CA THR A 248 5.79 -1.56 11.88
C THR A 248 6.99 -1.00 11.13
N LEU A 249 7.29 0.28 11.34
CA LEU A 249 8.48 0.91 10.77
C LEU A 249 9.73 0.41 11.50
N CYS A 250 10.80 0.19 10.77
CA CYS A 250 12.10 -0.22 11.29
C CYS A 250 13.22 0.78 10.97
N GLY A 251 14.44 0.45 11.36
CA GLY A 251 15.61 1.31 11.22
C GLY A 251 15.43 2.63 11.98
N LYS A 252 15.98 3.70 11.42
CA LYS A 252 15.87 5.05 11.99
C LYS A 252 14.43 5.60 12.04
N ASN A 253 13.48 4.94 11.39
CA ASN A 253 12.07 5.35 11.37
C ASN A 253 11.24 4.75 12.53
N THR A 254 11.82 3.90 13.39
CA THR A 254 11.09 3.29 14.53
C THR A 254 10.43 4.31 15.45
N THR A 255 11.05 5.48 15.66
CA THR A 255 10.50 6.57 16.49
C THR A 255 9.22 7.19 15.91
N LEU A 256 8.93 6.99 14.64
CA LEU A 256 7.75 7.50 13.96
C LEU A 256 6.50 6.63 14.20
N ASN A 257 6.67 5.38 14.66
CA ASN A 257 5.57 4.46 14.88
C ASN A 257 4.45 5.06 15.74
N GLN A 258 4.79 5.86 16.74
CA GLN A 258 3.82 6.51 17.63
C GLN A 258 2.94 7.58 16.98
N TYR A 259 3.27 8.02 15.76
CA TYR A 259 2.57 9.09 15.05
C TYR A 259 1.93 8.63 13.73
N ARG A 260 1.92 7.32 13.43
CA ARG A 260 1.38 6.83 12.15
C ARG A 260 -0.13 7.01 12.01
N GLY A 261 -0.84 7.04 13.12
CA GLY A 261 -2.31 7.12 13.11
C GLY A 261 -2.95 5.83 12.59
N GLU A 262 -2.36 4.69 12.93
CA GLU A 262 -2.83 3.37 12.57
C GLU A 262 -3.10 2.56 13.84
N PRO A 263 -4.32 1.98 13.98
CA PRO A 263 -4.63 1.18 15.15
C PRO A 263 -3.89 -0.14 15.14
N GLU A 264 -3.65 -0.72 16.30
CA GLU A 264 -3.34 -2.15 16.40
C GLU A 264 -4.59 -2.96 16.03
N LEU A 265 -4.41 -4.22 15.63
CA LEU A 265 -5.53 -5.07 15.24
C LEU A 265 -6.57 -5.21 16.37
N GLU A 266 -6.10 -5.39 17.60
CA GLU A 266 -6.96 -5.49 18.77
C GLU A 266 -7.77 -4.22 19.01
N ASP A 267 -7.13 -3.04 18.89
CA ASP A 267 -7.78 -1.75 19.08
C ASP A 267 -8.84 -1.52 17.98
N ALA A 268 -8.55 -1.92 16.72
CA ALA A 268 -9.51 -1.86 15.62
C ALA A 268 -10.70 -2.81 15.84
N PHE A 269 -10.43 -4.05 16.27
CA PHE A 269 -11.46 -5.03 16.54
C PHE A 269 -12.36 -4.60 17.73
N GLU A 270 -11.77 -4.10 18.81
CA GLU A 270 -12.51 -3.57 19.96
C GLU A 270 -13.41 -2.40 19.55
N TRP A 271 -12.87 -1.48 18.71
CA TRP A 271 -13.68 -0.38 18.20
C TRP A 271 -14.88 -0.88 17.38
N THR A 272 -14.68 -1.85 16.50
CA THR A 272 -15.78 -2.42 15.70
C THR A 272 -16.81 -3.12 16.59
N CYS A 273 -16.38 -3.87 17.61
CA CYS A 273 -17.30 -4.49 18.57
C CYS A 273 -18.17 -3.48 19.34
N LYS A 274 -17.64 -2.30 19.61
CA LYS A 274 -18.36 -1.23 20.32
C LYS A 274 -19.29 -0.40 19.42
N ASN A 275 -18.94 -0.22 18.15
CA ASN A 275 -19.62 0.74 17.27
C ASN A 275 -20.48 0.09 16.19
N ILE A 276 -20.45 -1.26 16.09
CA ILE A 276 -21.15 -2.03 15.07
C ILE A 276 -21.94 -3.16 15.73
N SER A 277 -23.17 -3.41 15.27
CA SER A 277 -24.02 -4.48 15.79
C SER A 277 -23.41 -5.86 15.56
N GLN A 278 -22.98 -6.51 16.62
CA GLN A 278 -22.41 -7.88 16.55
C GLN A 278 -23.49 -8.95 16.36
N GLU A 279 -24.75 -8.62 16.56
CA GLU A 279 -25.88 -9.51 16.20
C GLU A 279 -26.05 -9.58 14.68
N LYS A 280 -25.83 -8.45 14.00
CA LYS A 280 -25.94 -8.36 12.53
C LYS A 280 -24.65 -8.81 11.83
N TYR A 281 -23.48 -8.43 12.35
CA TYR A 281 -22.18 -8.69 11.74
C TYR A 281 -21.23 -9.33 12.76
N LYS A 282 -20.89 -10.60 12.56
CA LYS A 282 -20.03 -11.33 13.50
C LYS A 282 -18.56 -11.09 13.19
N GLY A 283 -17.87 -10.38 14.08
CA GLY A 283 -16.43 -10.13 13.95
C GLY A 283 -15.60 -11.37 14.31
N ILE A 284 -14.62 -11.65 13.46
CA ILE A 284 -13.63 -12.71 13.65
C ILE A 284 -12.24 -12.08 13.70
N ILE A 285 -11.44 -12.46 14.68
CA ILE A 285 -10.04 -12.04 14.81
C ILE A 285 -9.14 -13.27 14.81
N LEU A 286 -8.04 -13.22 14.04
CA LEU A 286 -7.16 -14.37 13.83
C LEU A 286 -5.69 -14.03 14.12
N ASN A 287 -4.97 -14.97 14.74
CA ASN A 287 -3.51 -14.94 14.77
C ASN A 287 -2.92 -15.47 13.45
N ASN A 288 -1.62 -15.26 13.24
CA ASN A 288 -0.91 -15.89 12.13
C ASN A 288 -1.07 -17.42 12.18
N ASP A 289 -1.21 -18.05 11.03
CA ASP A 289 -1.51 -19.49 10.84
C ASP A 289 -2.80 -19.98 11.53
N SER A 290 -3.70 -19.07 11.91
CA SER A 290 -5.05 -19.43 12.35
C SER A 290 -6.04 -19.25 11.22
N TRP A 291 -7.04 -20.11 11.18
CA TRP A 291 -8.08 -20.07 10.15
C TRP A 291 -9.48 -19.92 10.74
N PHE A 292 -10.39 -19.41 9.93
CA PHE A 292 -11.83 -19.42 10.11
C PHE A 292 -12.46 -20.24 8.98
N ASN A 293 -13.32 -21.20 9.34
CA ASN A 293 -14.08 -22.01 8.38
C ASN A 293 -15.53 -21.53 8.38
N ILE A 294 -16.00 -21.12 7.19
CA ILE A 294 -17.35 -20.57 7.00
C ILE A 294 -18.43 -21.65 7.17
N ASP A 295 -18.17 -22.91 6.77
CA ASP A 295 -19.13 -24.00 6.85
C ASP A 295 -19.41 -24.40 8.29
N THR A 296 -18.38 -24.53 9.11
CA THR A 296 -18.50 -24.95 10.51
C THR A 296 -18.67 -23.76 11.46
N GLU A 297 -18.52 -22.53 10.95
CA GLU A 297 -18.55 -21.29 11.74
C GLU A 297 -17.54 -21.27 12.90
N THR A 298 -16.39 -21.92 12.71
CA THR A 298 -15.36 -22.10 13.76
C THR A 298 -14.00 -21.55 13.34
N SER A 299 -13.27 -21.06 14.33
CA SER A 299 -11.84 -20.74 14.19
C SER A 299 -10.99 -21.91 14.69
N SER A 300 -9.77 -22.06 14.13
CA SER A 300 -8.83 -23.13 14.52
C SER A 300 -8.41 -23.06 15.99
N ARG A 301 -8.41 -21.88 16.56
CA ARG A 301 -8.08 -21.60 17.98
C ARG A 301 -8.63 -20.24 18.42
N ASN A 302 -8.71 -20.05 19.72
CA ASN A 302 -8.99 -18.74 20.28
C ASN A 302 -7.88 -17.75 19.94
N TYR A 303 -8.26 -16.49 19.76
CA TYR A 303 -7.30 -15.41 19.52
C TYR A 303 -6.44 -15.16 20.76
N THR A 304 -5.13 -15.05 20.55
CA THR A 304 -4.16 -14.65 21.58
C THR A 304 -3.69 -13.24 21.26
N PRO A 305 -3.96 -12.24 22.10
CA PRO A 305 -3.51 -10.86 21.88
C PRO A 305 -1.99 -10.75 21.78
N ILE A 306 -1.53 -9.80 20.96
CA ILE A 306 -0.11 -9.48 20.85
C ILE A 306 0.34 -8.76 22.12
N ASP A 307 1.40 -9.25 22.76
CA ASP A 307 2.02 -8.57 23.91
C ASP A 307 2.69 -7.28 23.43
N LYS A 308 2.15 -6.12 23.85
CA LYS A 308 2.65 -4.79 23.48
C LYS A 308 4.07 -4.58 23.98
N LYS A 309 4.45 -5.11 25.16
CA LYS A 309 5.81 -4.97 25.72
C LYS A 309 6.83 -5.78 24.93
N ASP A 310 6.46 -6.97 24.47
CA ASP A 310 7.36 -7.78 23.65
C ASP A 310 7.50 -7.18 22.25
N LYS A 311 6.43 -6.59 21.69
CA LYS A 311 6.52 -5.80 20.46
C LYS A 311 7.47 -4.61 20.59
N GLU A 312 7.36 -3.84 21.69
CA GLU A 312 8.25 -2.71 21.96
C GLU A 312 9.72 -3.14 22.13
N LYS A 313 9.97 -4.24 22.85
CA LYS A 313 11.31 -4.83 22.97
C LYS A 313 11.86 -5.25 21.60
N TYR A 314 11.06 -5.90 20.79
CA TYR A 314 11.44 -6.32 19.43
C TYR A 314 11.78 -5.11 18.54
N ILE A 315 10.94 -4.08 18.57
CA ILE A 315 11.21 -2.82 17.85
C ILE A 315 12.54 -2.21 18.32
N LYS A 316 12.73 -2.10 19.64
CA LYS A 316 13.92 -1.45 20.22
C LYS A 316 15.20 -2.25 19.97
N ASN A 317 15.17 -3.58 20.16
CA ASN A 317 16.37 -4.40 20.17
C ASN A 317 16.73 -4.98 18.80
N ILE A 318 15.75 -5.11 17.89
CA ILE A 318 15.96 -5.74 16.59
C ILE A 318 15.69 -4.74 15.46
N LEU A 319 14.47 -4.19 15.39
CA LEU A 319 14.07 -3.41 14.23
C LEU A 319 14.77 -2.05 14.15
N SER A 320 15.06 -1.40 15.27
CA SER A 320 15.76 -0.10 15.30
C SER A 320 17.18 -0.17 14.73
N HIS A 321 17.81 -1.34 14.74
CA HIS A 321 19.17 -1.56 14.23
C HIS A 321 19.21 -1.95 12.75
N LYS A 322 18.05 -2.15 12.12
CA LYS A 322 17.98 -2.46 10.68
C LYS A 322 18.44 -1.25 9.85
N LYS A 323 19.20 -1.53 8.82
CA LYS A 323 19.57 -0.54 7.81
C LYS A 323 18.61 -0.62 6.62
N PHE A 324 18.30 0.53 6.04
CA PHE A 324 17.55 0.58 4.80
C PHE A 324 18.42 0.15 3.62
N ASN A 325 17.78 -0.35 2.56
CA ASN A 325 18.50 -0.95 1.44
C ASN A 325 19.57 -0.04 0.82
N TYR A 326 19.30 1.27 0.72
CA TYR A 326 20.25 2.25 0.20
C TYR A 326 21.40 2.59 1.18
N GLU A 327 21.28 2.27 2.45
CA GLU A 327 22.31 2.59 3.45
C GLU A 327 23.57 1.74 3.36
N PHE A 328 23.53 0.70 2.52
CA PHE A 328 24.69 -0.13 2.19
C PHE A 328 25.55 0.46 1.06
N GLU A 329 25.09 1.52 0.39
CA GLU A 329 25.85 2.20 -0.65
C GLU A 329 26.60 3.41 -0.10
N SER A 330 27.65 3.84 -0.83
CA SER A 330 28.37 5.10 -0.54
C SER A 330 27.52 6.30 -0.94
N LYS A 331 27.64 7.40 -0.21
CA LYS A 331 26.99 8.65 -0.56
C LYS A 331 27.63 9.25 -1.83
N PRO A 332 26.87 9.63 -2.85
CA PRO A 332 27.39 10.37 -4.01
C PRO A 332 27.75 11.81 -3.65
N LYS A 333 28.48 12.47 -4.54
CA LYS A 333 28.74 13.92 -4.47
C LYS A 333 27.51 14.72 -4.91
N ALA A 334 27.34 15.92 -4.36
CA ALA A 334 26.22 16.81 -4.70
C ALA A 334 26.14 17.11 -6.20
N SER A 335 27.29 17.37 -6.87
CA SER A 335 27.34 17.62 -8.32
C SER A 335 26.75 16.48 -9.17
N GLN A 336 27.05 15.22 -8.81
CA GLN A 336 26.52 14.05 -9.53
C GLN A 336 24.99 13.95 -9.43
N ILE A 337 24.45 14.35 -8.28
CA ILE A 337 23.00 14.35 -8.06
C ILE A 337 22.34 15.50 -8.80
N TYR A 338 22.99 16.68 -8.85
CA TYR A 338 22.46 17.82 -9.60
C TYR A 338 22.28 17.48 -11.09
N ASP A 339 23.28 16.89 -11.72
CA ASP A 339 23.22 16.44 -13.12
C ASP A 339 22.06 15.43 -13.38
N LEU A 340 21.79 14.56 -12.41
CA LEU A 340 20.66 13.63 -12.51
C LEU A 340 19.30 14.33 -12.32
N ILE A 341 19.23 15.34 -11.48
CA ILE A 341 18.02 16.16 -11.27
C ILE A 341 17.67 16.91 -12.57
N GLU A 342 18.65 17.53 -13.23
CA GLU A 342 18.43 18.22 -14.51
C GLU A 342 17.81 17.29 -15.56
N LYS A 343 18.39 16.11 -15.72
CA LYS A 343 17.87 15.11 -16.68
C LYS A 343 16.47 14.58 -16.29
N ALA A 344 16.22 14.35 -14.99
CA ALA A 344 14.92 13.90 -14.50
C ALA A 344 13.83 14.96 -14.70
N TYR A 345 14.20 16.24 -14.65
CA TYR A 345 13.28 17.34 -14.90
C TYR A 345 12.64 17.27 -16.29
N GLU A 346 13.34 16.76 -17.29
CA GLU A 346 12.77 16.61 -18.64
C GLU A 346 11.53 15.69 -18.63
N ASN A 347 11.57 14.58 -17.89
CA ASN A 347 10.44 13.66 -17.77
C ASN A 347 9.32 14.25 -16.93
N PHE A 348 9.67 14.95 -15.85
CA PHE A 348 8.71 15.70 -15.04
C PHE A 348 7.96 16.72 -15.90
N GLU A 349 8.67 17.52 -16.68
CA GLU A 349 8.11 18.58 -17.52
C GLU A 349 7.23 18.00 -18.64
N LYS A 350 7.68 16.93 -19.32
CA LYS A 350 6.86 16.21 -20.31
C LYS A 350 5.54 15.71 -19.69
N THR A 351 5.61 15.16 -18.48
CA THR A 351 4.43 14.67 -17.77
C THR A 351 3.51 15.81 -17.38
N ARG A 352 4.06 16.91 -16.85
CA ARG A 352 3.32 18.12 -16.49
C ARG A 352 2.56 18.69 -17.70
N GLN A 353 3.23 18.79 -18.85
CA GLN A 353 2.62 19.27 -20.10
C GLN A 353 1.52 18.31 -20.59
N LYS A 354 1.76 16.99 -20.54
CA LYS A 354 0.80 15.97 -20.94
C LYS A 354 -0.52 16.09 -20.17
N ILE A 355 -0.47 16.37 -18.87
CA ILE A 355 -1.67 16.53 -18.04
C ILE A 355 -2.17 17.98 -17.97
N ASN A 356 -1.54 18.89 -18.72
CA ASN A 356 -1.86 20.32 -18.72
C ASN A 356 -1.95 20.92 -17.30
N TRP A 357 -0.97 20.60 -16.45
CA TRP A 357 -0.95 21.03 -15.06
C TRP A 357 0.08 22.14 -14.84
N ILE A 358 -0.32 23.21 -14.16
CA ILE A 358 0.54 24.35 -13.77
C ILE A 358 0.26 24.69 -12.31
N SER A 359 1.33 24.96 -11.56
CA SER A 359 1.23 25.41 -10.17
C SER A 359 2.35 26.38 -9.84
N SER A 360 2.05 27.37 -9.01
CA SER A 360 3.07 28.26 -8.40
C SER A 360 3.84 27.59 -7.26
N THR A 361 3.45 26.39 -6.83
CA THR A 361 4.13 25.64 -5.79
C THR A 361 5.50 25.18 -6.25
N MET A 362 6.54 25.47 -5.47
CA MET A 362 7.90 24.97 -5.69
C MET A 362 8.09 23.65 -4.94
N ILE A 363 8.53 22.58 -5.61
CA ILE A 363 9.06 21.39 -4.94
C ILE A 363 10.53 21.64 -4.65
N ILE A 364 10.98 21.40 -3.42
CA ILE A 364 12.38 21.59 -3.04
C ILE A 364 12.92 20.26 -2.54
N LEU A 365 13.89 19.70 -3.25
CA LEU A 365 14.62 18.52 -2.79
C LEU A 365 15.75 18.98 -1.88
N LYS A 366 15.78 18.45 -0.66
CA LYS A 366 16.81 18.75 0.34
C LYS A 366 17.54 17.48 0.75
N THR A 367 18.87 17.51 0.65
CA THR A 367 19.72 16.38 1.02
C THR A 367 21.11 16.83 1.45
N TYR A 368 21.93 15.87 1.95
CA TYR A 368 23.31 16.11 2.37
C TYR A 368 24.25 15.10 1.71
N ASP A 369 25.30 15.59 1.10
CA ASP A 369 26.28 14.78 0.37
C ASP A 369 27.28 14.03 1.29
N ILE A 370 28.31 13.43 0.68
CA ILE A 370 29.36 12.69 1.41
C ILE A 370 30.17 13.62 2.35
N ASN A 371 30.31 14.88 2.00
CA ASN A 371 31.01 15.89 2.79
C ASN A 371 30.12 16.57 3.82
N ASN A 372 28.86 16.15 3.91
CA ASN A 372 27.82 16.77 4.74
C ASN A 372 27.43 18.19 4.24
N GLU A 373 27.73 18.51 2.98
CA GLU A 373 27.28 19.73 2.33
C GLU A 373 25.81 19.63 1.98
N GLU A 374 25.03 20.67 2.29
CA GLU A 374 23.61 20.74 1.98
C GLU A 374 23.41 21.00 0.49
N LEU A 375 22.56 20.20 -0.15
CA LEU A 375 22.04 20.42 -1.49
C LEU A 375 20.54 20.70 -1.40
N MET A 376 20.13 21.90 -1.85
CA MET A 376 18.73 22.27 -2.00
C MET A 376 18.45 22.67 -3.44
N VAL A 377 17.59 21.93 -4.12
CA VAL A 377 17.21 22.17 -5.51
C VAL A 377 15.71 22.36 -5.62
N GLY A 378 15.29 23.51 -6.12
CA GLY A 378 13.91 23.83 -6.42
C GLY A 378 13.52 23.34 -7.81
N ILE A 379 12.40 22.65 -7.88
CA ILE A 379 11.77 22.14 -9.11
C ILE A 379 10.51 22.97 -9.34
N SER A 380 10.49 23.74 -10.43
CA SER A 380 9.34 24.56 -10.74
C SER A 380 8.21 23.71 -11.34
N CYS A 381 6.98 24.00 -10.91
CA CYS A 381 5.78 23.35 -11.44
C CYS A 381 5.04 24.21 -12.48
N ASP A 382 5.70 25.27 -13.00
CA ASP A 382 5.18 26.17 -14.03
C ASP A 382 6.05 26.21 -15.30
N GLY A 383 7.03 25.31 -15.41
CA GLY A 383 7.90 25.19 -16.58
C GLY A 383 9.15 26.06 -16.55
N LYS A 384 9.47 26.73 -15.45
CA LYS A 384 10.65 27.61 -15.34
C LYS A 384 11.97 26.88 -15.08
N GLY A 385 11.94 25.55 -15.01
CA GLY A 385 13.14 24.74 -14.81
C GLY A 385 13.44 24.43 -13.35
N ILE A 386 14.70 24.16 -13.08
CA ILE A 386 15.23 23.91 -11.74
C ILE A 386 16.15 25.06 -11.32
N ASN A 387 16.26 25.28 -10.02
CA ASN A 387 17.10 26.33 -9.47
C ASN A 387 17.73 25.87 -8.15
N GLU A 388 18.95 26.28 -7.87
CA GLU A 388 19.50 26.15 -6.51
C GLU A 388 18.73 27.07 -5.56
N ILE A 389 18.38 26.53 -4.40
CA ILE A 389 17.63 27.25 -3.37
C ILE A 389 18.56 27.51 -2.18
N ASN A 390 18.54 28.75 -1.70
CA ASN A 390 19.16 29.12 -0.44
C ASN A 390 18.11 29.75 0.49
N GLU A 391 18.50 30.04 1.74
CA GLU A 391 17.57 30.60 2.73
C GLU A 391 16.91 31.92 2.27
N ASN A 392 17.61 32.76 1.51
CA ASN A 392 17.09 34.04 1.02
C ASN A 392 16.06 33.85 -0.09
N THR A 393 16.28 32.88 -0.98
CA THR A 393 15.32 32.50 -2.01
C THR A 393 14.11 31.81 -1.41
N LEU A 394 14.31 30.94 -0.42
CA LEU A 394 13.23 30.23 0.27
C LEU A 394 12.24 31.19 0.94
N LYS A 395 12.73 32.23 1.62
CA LYS A 395 11.90 33.25 2.28
C LYS A 395 11.00 34.05 1.34
N LYS A 396 11.31 34.04 0.04
CA LYS A 396 10.51 34.77 -0.99
C LYS A 396 9.43 33.90 -1.63
N LEU A 397 9.41 32.59 -1.35
CA LEU A 397 8.42 31.67 -1.89
C LEU A 397 7.13 31.70 -1.05
N GLU A 398 6.01 31.91 -1.70
CA GLU A 398 4.69 31.93 -1.05
C GLU A 398 4.16 30.51 -0.78
N GLN A 399 4.47 29.57 -1.69
CA GLN A 399 4.05 28.17 -1.61
C GLN A 399 5.17 27.24 -2.01
N TYR A 400 5.52 26.33 -1.10
CA TYR A 400 6.53 25.32 -1.40
C TYR A 400 6.34 24.05 -0.58
N MET A 401 6.93 22.98 -1.05
CA MET A 401 7.05 21.72 -0.33
C MET A 401 8.51 21.27 -0.36
N ILE A 402 9.17 21.27 0.81
CA ILE A 402 10.48 20.66 0.96
C ILE A 402 10.31 19.17 1.18
N ILE A 403 11.04 18.38 0.39
CA ILE A 403 11.18 16.94 0.55
C ILE A 403 12.62 16.66 0.96
N SER A 404 12.81 16.34 2.23
CA SER A 404 14.13 15.99 2.77
C SER A 404 14.33 14.48 2.76
N LEU A 405 15.44 14.00 2.18
CA LEU A 405 15.72 12.59 2.04
C LEU A 405 17.24 12.30 2.02
N ASP A 406 17.60 11.03 2.20
CA ASP A 406 18.98 10.57 2.07
C ASP A 406 19.44 10.66 0.62
N ILE A 407 20.64 11.18 0.37
CA ILE A 407 21.17 11.39 -0.98
C ILE A 407 21.32 10.08 -1.79
N ARG A 408 21.56 8.96 -1.12
CA ARG A 408 21.64 7.63 -1.75
C ARG A 408 20.27 7.18 -2.27
N LEU A 409 19.22 7.45 -1.47
CA LEU A 409 17.85 7.20 -1.91
C LEU A 409 17.47 8.12 -3.07
N LEU A 410 17.82 9.42 -3.00
CA LEU A 410 17.58 10.35 -4.10
C LEU A 410 18.26 9.86 -5.38
N ASN A 411 19.50 9.39 -5.30
CA ASN A 411 20.19 8.78 -6.44
C ASN A 411 19.40 7.59 -7.03
N TRP A 412 18.87 6.70 -6.19
CA TRP A 412 18.05 5.58 -6.65
C TRP A 412 16.75 6.02 -7.33
N LEU A 413 16.07 7.00 -6.75
CA LEU A 413 14.83 7.56 -7.31
C LEU A 413 15.08 8.21 -8.67
N LEU A 414 16.20 8.94 -8.81
CA LEU A 414 16.59 9.58 -10.05
C LEU A 414 17.04 8.58 -11.13
N ILE A 415 17.61 7.44 -10.77
CA ILE A 415 17.89 6.34 -11.71
C ILE A 415 16.58 5.77 -12.26
N GLY A 416 15.57 5.59 -11.40
CA GLY A 416 14.22 5.20 -11.80
C GLY A 416 13.65 3.95 -11.12
N PRO A 417 12.44 3.54 -11.55
CA PRO A 417 11.62 2.55 -10.83
C PRO A 417 12.25 1.16 -10.66
N GLN A 418 13.28 0.83 -11.44
CA GLN A 418 14.03 -0.43 -11.28
C GLN A 418 14.87 -0.45 -9.99
N LYS A 419 15.26 0.72 -9.49
CA LYS A 419 15.99 0.89 -8.21
C LYS A 419 15.04 1.27 -7.08
N ALA A 420 14.33 2.38 -7.24
CA ALA A 420 13.31 2.85 -6.32
C ALA A 420 12.30 3.76 -7.04
N ASN A 421 11.09 3.86 -6.49
CA ASN A 421 10.08 4.81 -6.95
C ASN A 421 9.60 5.71 -5.81
N TRP A 422 9.09 6.89 -6.16
CA TRP A 422 8.69 7.92 -5.22
C TRP A 422 7.55 7.47 -4.29
N SER A 423 6.58 6.71 -4.82
CA SER A 423 5.47 6.18 -4.03
C SER A 423 5.96 5.23 -2.92
N ASN A 424 6.85 4.29 -3.25
CA ASN A 424 7.43 3.39 -2.24
C ASN A 424 8.31 4.13 -1.23
N ALA A 425 9.00 5.19 -1.64
CA ALA A 425 9.79 6.02 -0.73
C ALA A 425 8.90 6.82 0.23
N ASP A 426 7.77 7.31 -0.25
CA ASP A 426 6.76 8.01 0.56
C ASP A 426 6.10 7.06 1.57
N LEU A 427 5.49 5.97 1.09
CA LEU A 427 4.85 4.96 1.94
C LEU A 427 5.83 4.34 2.95
N GLY A 428 7.08 4.12 2.54
CA GLY A 428 8.18 3.67 3.41
C GLY A 428 8.65 4.70 4.44
N SER A 429 8.05 5.89 4.46
CA SER A 429 8.43 6.95 5.43
C SER A 429 9.88 7.42 5.29
N HIS A 430 10.45 7.31 4.10
CA HIS A 430 11.81 7.77 3.81
C HIS A 430 11.89 9.25 3.49
N LEU A 431 10.77 9.86 3.10
CA LEU A 431 10.64 11.27 2.76
C LEU A 431 10.14 12.05 3.97
N LYS A 432 10.76 13.19 4.26
CA LYS A 432 10.30 14.13 5.28
C LYS A 432 9.81 15.39 4.60
N TYR A 433 8.66 15.86 5.03
CA TYR A 433 7.96 16.95 4.40
C TYR A 433 7.90 18.19 5.27
N ASP A 434 8.21 19.34 4.68
CA ASP A 434 7.92 20.66 5.23
C ASP A 434 7.11 21.45 4.20
N ARG A 435 5.93 21.94 4.57
CA ARG A 435 4.99 22.58 3.65
C ARG A 435 4.63 23.98 4.12
N VAL A 436 4.64 24.92 3.18
CA VAL A 436 4.11 26.27 3.38
C VAL A 436 3.04 26.56 2.32
N GLY A 437 1.88 27.01 2.79
CA GLY A 437 0.70 27.23 1.96
C GLY A 437 -0.14 25.95 1.71
N SER A 438 -1.21 26.09 0.93
CA SER A 438 -2.08 24.99 0.54
C SER A 438 -1.42 24.17 -0.58
N VAL A 439 -0.59 23.22 -0.23
CA VAL A 439 0.38 22.56 -1.13
C VAL A 439 -0.13 21.26 -1.72
N TYR A 440 -1.27 20.72 -1.25
CA TYR A 440 -1.79 19.54 -1.89
C TYR A 440 -2.27 19.85 -3.31
N LYS A 441 -1.52 19.40 -4.28
CA LYS A 441 -1.82 19.55 -5.71
C LYS A 441 -1.74 18.17 -6.34
N ARG A 442 -2.85 17.72 -6.88
CA ARG A 442 -3.00 16.43 -7.54
C ARG A 442 -1.89 16.16 -8.57
N GLY A 443 -1.65 17.11 -9.49
CA GLY A 443 -0.62 16.98 -10.51
C GLY A 443 0.81 16.94 -9.96
N LEU A 444 1.07 17.46 -8.75
CA LEU A 444 2.40 17.49 -8.16
C LEU A 444 2.93 16.07 -7.90
N PHE A 445 2.16 15.26 -7.20
CA PHE A 445 2.56 13.87 -6.87
C PHE A 445 2.61 13.00 -8.12
N TYR A 446 1.70 13.21 -9.07
CA TYR A 446 1.72 12.51 -10.35
C TYR A 446 2.99 12.81 -11.13
N CYS A 447 3.36 14.08 -11.29
CA CYS A 447 4.60 14.48 -11.97
C CYS A 447 5.85 14.00 -11.23
N LEU A 448 5.84 14.02 -9.88
CA LEU A 448 6.95 13.53 -9.06
C LEU A 448 7.21 12.03 -9.28
N ASN A 449 6.17 11.22 -9.47
CA ASN A 449 6.32 9.80 -9.79
C ASN A 449 7.02 9.55 -11.15
N HIS A 450 7.10 10.56 -12.02
CA HIS A 450 7.82 10.51 -13.30
C HIS A 450 9.15 11.28 -13.26
N PHE A 451 9.58 11.71 -12.09
CA PHE A 451 10.83 12.43 -11.89
C PHE A 451 12.02 11.47 -11.76
N PHE A 452 12.47 10.94 -12.90
CA PHE A 452 13.60 10.00 -13.01
C PHE A 452 14.17 9.98 -14.43
N ASN A 453 15.36 9.37 -14.61
CA ASN A 453 16.14 9.36 -15.83
C ASN A 453 15.97 8.14 -16.75
N ALA A 454 15.15 7.17 -16.41
CA ALA A 454 14.95 5.99 -17.27
C ALA A 454 14.34 6.40 -18.62
N LYS A 455 14.94 5.89 -19.70
CA LYS A 455 14.46 6.07 -21.09
C LYS A 455 13.29 5.15 -21.37
#